data_d09a7b3bae82fba53ebd25cdeb2faa13
#
_entry.id   d09a7b3bae82fba53ebd25cdeb2faa13
#
_cell.length_a   1.000
_cell.length_b   1.000
_cell.length_c   1.000
_cell.angle_alpha   90.00
_cell.angle_beta   90.00
_cell.angle_gamma   90.00
#
_symmetry.space_group_name_H-M   'P 1'
#
loop_
_entity.id
_entity.type
_entity.pdbx_description
1 polymer ?
#
loop_
_entity_poly.entity_id
_entity_poly.type
_entity_poly.pdbx_seq_one_letter_code
_entity_poly.pdbx_strand_id
1 'polypeptide(L)'
;MLPYRFGNDGEVREEHLFAYLSVAAAYSHGTEWLDQVVGYIKGNVDFTETYLKEHIPAIKMIRPQASYLIFLDCRELGLNQKELNRLFVEDAHLALNDGTTFGKEGKGFMRLNIACPRAVLEQALKQLEQAVVNL
;
A
#
# COMPACT_ATOMS: atom_id res chain seq x y z
N MET A 1 15.17 -4.72 -17.45
CA MET A 1 14.79 -6.08 -17.87
C MET A 1 15.74 -7.04 -17.18
N LEU A 2 15.32 -7.69 -16.09
CA LEU A 2 16.17 -8.67 -15.39
C LEU A 2 16.24 -9.92 -16.24
N PRO A 3 17.43 -10.49 -16.52
CA PRO A 3 17.55 -11.71 -17.26
C PRO A 3 16.97 -12.86 -16.42
N TYR A 4 15.94 -13.51 -16.96
CA TYR A 4 15.42 -14.75 -16.41
C TYR A 4 16.53 -15.80 -16.51
N ARG A 5 17.18 -16.15 -15.39
CA ARG A 5 18.07 -17.30 -15.34
C ARG A 5 17.21 -18.56 -15.24
N PHE A 6 17.12 -19.29 -16.33
CA PHE A 6 16.70 -20.68 -16.27
C PHE A 6 17.73 -21.43 -15.41
N GLY A 7 17.26 -22.04 -14.32
CA GLY A 7 18.11 -22.94 -13.54
C GLY A 7 18.60 -24.08 -14.44
N ASN A 8 19.84 -24.49 -14.23
CA ASN A 8 20.54 -25.49 -15.06
C ASN A 8 20.02 -26.93 -14.86
N ASP A 9 18.90 -27.11 -14.18
CA ASP A 9 18.47 -28.40 -13.64
C ASP A 9 17.36 -29.08 -14.48
N GLY A 10 17.07 -28.58 -15.68
CA GLY A 10 16.14 -29.27 -16.60
C GLY A 10 14.69 -29.39 -16.08
N GLU A 11 14.37 -28.90 -14.93
CA GLU A 11 13.02 -28.84 -14.43
C GLU A 11 12.24 -27.77 -15.20
N VAL A 12 11.43 -28.21 -16.12
CA VAL A 12 10.32 -27.42 -16.66
C VAL A 12 9.44 -27.14 -15.46
N ARG A 13 9.48 -25.89 -14.93
CA ARG A 13 8.49 -25.46 -13.93
C ARG A 13 7.13 -25.66 -14.59
N GLU A 14 6.36 -26.60 -14.07
CA GLU A 14 4.98 -26.81 -14.47
C GLU A 14 4.21 -25.53 -14.10
N GLU A 15 4.18 -24.62 -15.06
CA GLU A 15 3.36 -23.43 -14.92
C GLU A 15 1.91 -23.91 -14.91
N HIS A 16 1.19 -23.53 -13.86
CA HIS A 16 -0.17 -24.00 -13.66
C HIS A 16 -1.07 -23.58 -14.83
N LEU A 17 -1.71 -24.53 -15.48
CA LEU A 17 -2.67 -24.31 -16.58
C LEU A 17 -3.69 -23.21 -16.23
N PHE A 18 -4.13 -23.17 -14.98
CA PHE A 18 -5.05 -22.14 -14.48
C PHE A 18 -4.46 -20.73 -14.55
N ALA A 19 -3.15 -20.55 -14.41
CA ALA A 19 -2.53 -19.23 -14.52
C ALA A 19 -2.70 -18.66 -15.94
N TYR A 20 -2.44 -19.47 -16.97
CA TYR A 20 -2.64 -19.06 -18.37
C TYR A 20 -4.10 -18.79 -18.71
N LEU A 21 -5.00 -19.67 -18.29
CA LEU A 21 -6.44 -19.49 -18.51
C LEU A 21 -6.98 -18.25 -17.80
N SER A 22 -6.52 -17.98 -16.57
CA SER A 22 -6.92 -16.79 -15.79
C SER A 22 -6.44 -15.51 -16.45
N VAL A 23 -5.19 -15.47 -16.94
CA VAL A 23 -4.66 -14.31 -17.66
C VAL A 23 -5.46 -14.07 -18.95
N ALA A 24 -5.68 -15.11 -19.75
CA ALA A 24 -6.46 -15.01 -20.99
C ALA A 24 -7.88 -14.50 -20.71
N ALA A 25 -8.56 -15.05 -19.70
CA ALA A 25 -9.90 -14.64 -19.31
C ALA A 25 -9.94 -13.17 -18.82
N ALA A 26 -8.98 -12.78 -17.96
CA ALA A 26 -8.90 -11.42 -17.42
C ALA A 26 -8.72 -10.39 -18.55
N TYR A 27 -7.81 -10.62 -19.47
CA TYR A 27 -7.58 -9.70 -20.60
C TYR A 27 -8.72 -9.69 -21.62
N SER A 28 -9.43 -10.81 -21.80
CA SER A 28 -10.54 -10.89 -22.76
C SER A 28 -11.85 -10.33 -22.21
N HIS A 29 -12.09 -10.40 -20.90
CA HIS A 29 -13.41 -10.14 -20.31
C HIS A 29 -13.36 -9.22 -19.07
N GLY A 30 -12.17 -8.84 -18.58
CA GLY A 30 -12.01 -8.14 -17.32
C GLY A 30 -12.10 -6.60 -17.39
N THR A 31 -12.28 -5.99 -18.55
CA THR A 31 -12.20 -4.54 -18.75
C THR A 31 -13.18 -3.77 -17.86
N GLU A 32 -14.44 -4.15 -17.86
CA GLU A 32 -15.47 -3.46 -17.07
C GLU A 32 -15.18 -3.55 -15.55
N TRP A 33 -14.76 -4.71 -15.08
CA TRP A 33 -14.35 -4.91 -13.70
C TRP A 33 -13.13 -4.05 -13.34
N LEU A 34 -12.15 -3.99 -14.24
CA LEU A 34 -10.94 -3.20 -14.05
C LEU A 34 -11.28 -1.71 -13.92
N ASP A 35 -12.14 -1.18 -14.79
CA ASP A 35 -12.56 0.22 -14.76
C ASP A 35 -13.24 0.57 -13.44
N GLN A 36 -14.13 -0.30 -12.96
CA GLN A 36 -14.80 -0.12 -11.67
C GLN A 36 -13.79 -0.15 -10.49
N VAL A 37 -12.86 -1.10 -10.48
CA VAL A 37 -11.82 -1.20 -9.43
C VAL A 37 -10.90 0.00 -9.44
N VAL A 38 -10.45 0.45 -10.61
CA VAL A 38 -9.61 1.65 -10.73
C VAL A 38 -10.34 2.88 -10.20
N GLY A 39 -11.63 3.03 -10.55
CA GLY A 39 -12.48 4.11 -10.02
C GLY A 39 -12.61 4.04 -8.50
N TYR A 40 -12.81 2.84 -7.95
CA TYR A 40 -12.90 2.63 -6.51
C TYR A 40 -11.60 2.97 -5.78
N ILE A 41 -10.45 2.51 -6.30
CA ILE A 41 -9.12 2.81 -5.75
C ILE A 41 -8.85 4.31 -5.79
N LYS A 42 -9.19 5.00 -6.89
CA LYS A 42 -9.09 6.46 -6.98
C LYS A 42 -9.89 7.15 -5.88
N GLY A 43 -11.11 6.69 -5.63
CA GLY A 43 -11.92 7.18 -4.50
C GLY A 43 -11.23 6.95 -3.15
N ASN A 44 -10.56 5.81 -2.95
CA ASN A 44 -9.78 5.55 -1.73
C ASN A 44 -8.57 6.47 -1.60
N VAL A 45 -7.88 6.80 -2.70
CA VAL A 45 -6.80 7.80 -2.70
C VAL A 45 -7.33 9.16 -2.24
N ASP A 46 -8.39 9.65 -2.86
CA ASP A 46 -8.98 10.95 -2.56
C ASP A 46 -9.45 11.02 -1.09
N PHE A 47 -10.10 9.97 -0.62
CA PHE A 47 -10.53 9.86 0.77
C PHE A 47 -9.34 9.90 1.75
N THR A 48 -8.28 9.10 1.50
CA THR A 48 -7.11 9.06 2.37
C THR A 48 -6.42 10.43 2.43
N GLU A 49 -6.26 11.08 1.28
CA GLU A 49 -5.64 12.40 1.21
C GLU A 49 -6.42 13.44 2.03
N THR A 50 -7.75 13.46 1.87
CA THR A 50 -8.63 14.37 2.62
C THR A 50 -8.56 14.07 4.11
N TYR A 51 -8.70 12.81 4.50
CA TYR A 51 -8.68 12.40 5.90
C TYR A 51 -7.37 12.81 6.60
N LEU A 52 -6.22 12.53 5.98
CA LEU A 52 -4.93 12.89 6.55
C LEU A 52 -4.77 14.41 6.70
N LYS A 53 -5.19 15.19 5.71
CA LYS A 53 -5.13 16.65 5.77
C LYS A 53 -5.99 17.23 6.91
N GLU A 54 -7.17 16.66 7.15
CA GLU A 54 -8.13 17.17 8.13
C GLU A 54 -7.82 16.68 9.56
N HIS A 55 -7.37 15.43 9.70
CA HIS A 55 -7.26 14.77 11.01
C HIS A 55 -5.81 14.51 11.47
N ILE A 56 -4.87 14.31 10.54
CA ILE A 56 -3.48 13.95 10.85
C ILE A 56 -2.51 14.78 9.99
N PRO A 57 -2.50 16.10 10.06
CA PRO A 57 -1.74 16.95 9.14
C PRO A 57 -0.22 16.73 9.19
N ALA A 58 0.30 16.11 10.26
CA ALA A 58 1.72 15.71 10.38
C ALA A 58 2.10 14.52 9.50
N ILE A 59 1.12 13.79 8.95
CA ILE A 59 1.37 12.70 7.99
C ILE A 59 0.88 13.14 6.62
N LYS A 60 1.78 13.17 5.63
CA LYS A 60 1.46 13.58 4.26
C LYS A 60 1.46 12.38 3.34
N MET A 61 0.40 12.24 2.55
CA MET A 61 0.36 11.23 1.51
C MET A 61 1.11 11.70 0.27
N ILE A 62 2.00 10.85 -0.25
CA ILE A 62 2.52 11.03 -1.61
C ILE A 62 1.47 10.45 -2.56
N ARG A 63 0.81 11.35 -3.33
CA ARG A 63 -0.24 10.94 -4.25
C ARG A 63 0.32 10.04 -5.36
N PRO A 64 -0.17 8.81 -5.50
CA PRO A 64 0.34 7.89 -6.51
C PRO A 64 -0.14 8.29 -7.91
N GLN A 65 0.71 8.11 -8.91
CA GLN A 65 0.35 8.24 -10.32
C GLN A 65 -0.26 6.95 -10.88
N ALA A 66 0.01 5.82 -10.23
CA ALA A 66 -0.49 4.50 -10.58
C ALA A 66 -0.49 3.59 -9.35
N SER A 67 -1.13 2.42 -9.47
CA SER A 67 -1.18 1.42 -8.40
C SER A 67 -2.10 1.82 -7.24
N TYR A 68 -2.11 0.98 -6.23
CA TYR A 68 -2.91 1.09 -5.00
C TYR A 68 -2.03 1.14 -3.73
N LEU A 69 -0.74 1.37 -3.92
CA LEU A 69 0.24 1.47 -2.86
C LEU A 69 0.65 2.94 -2.71
N ILE A 70 0.42 3.50 -1.54
CA ILE A 70 0.76 4.88 -1.24
C ILE A 70 1.86 4.96 -0.20
N PHE A 71 2.74 5.95 -0.31
CA PHE A 71 3.70 6.28 0.73
C PHE A 71 3.15 7.41 1.60
N LEU A 72 3.27 7.20 2.90
CA LEU A 72 2.97 8.17 3.94
C LEU A 72 4.29 8.79 4.40
N ASP A 73 4.46 10.07 4.21
CA ASP A 73 5.57 10.85 4.76
C ASP A 73 5.25 11.21 6.21
N CYS A 74 5.92 10.55 7.13
CA CYS A 74 5.71 10.69 8.57
C CYS A 74 6.82 11.51 9.26
N ARG A 75 7.70 12.16 8.50
CA ARG A 75 8.87 12.87 9.05
C ARG A 75 8.52 14.02 9.98
N GLU A 76 7.37 14.65 9.78
CA GLU A 76 6.88 15.74 10.65
C GLU A 76 6.43 15.26 12.05
N LEU A 77 6.27 13.95 12.26
CA LEU A 77 6.05 13.37 13.60
C LEU A 77 7.30 13.45 14.48
N GLY A 78 8.49 13.67 13.90
CA GLY A 78 9.75 13.76 14.65
C GLY A 78 10.28 12.42 15.20
N LEU A 79 9.65 11.29 14.84
CA LEU A 79 9.98 9.97 15.31
C LEU A 79 11.15 9.36 14.53
N ASN A 80 12.01 8.59 15.19
CA ASN A 80 12.94 7.73 14.50
C ASN A 80 12.21 6.50 13.91
N GLN A 81 12.86 5.73 13.00
CA GLN A 81 12.20 4.63 12.30
C GLN A 81 11.67 3.54 13.23
N LYS A 82 12.36 3.25 14.33
CA LYS A 82 11.92 2.24 15.31
C LYS A 82 10.66 2.70 16.05
N GLU A 83 10.63 3.96 16.46
CA GLU A 83 9.47 4.58 17.09
C GLU A 83 8.29 4.67 16.11
N LEU A 84 8.56 5.01 14.85
CA LEU A 84 7.54 5.03 13.80
C LEU A 84 6.93 3.66 13.59
N ASN A 85 7.73 2.61 13.50
CA ASN A 85 7.24 1.23 13.38
C ASN A 85 6.41 0.83 14.60
N ARG A 86 6.84 1.21 15.81
CA ARG A 86 6.08 0.96 17.03
C ARG A 86 4.72 1.65 16.99
N LEU A 87 4.67 2.94 16.64
CA LEU A 87 3.42 3.68 16.49
C LEU A 87 2.42 2.96 15.58
N PHE A 88 2.89 2.53 14.39
CA PHE A 88 1.99 1.85 13.45
C PHE A 88 1.57 0.46 13.93
N VAL A 89 2.49 -0.36 14.41
CA VAL A 89 2.22 -1.78 14.72
C VAL A 89 1.58 -1.95 16.10
N GLU A 90 2.15 -1.32 17.14
CA GLU A 90 1.73 -1.53 18.52
C GLU A 90 0.58 -0.59 18.90
N ASP A 91 0.67 0.70 18.56
CA ASP A 91 -0.29 1.68 19.03
C ASP A 91 -1.49 1.80 18.08
N ALA A 92 -1.27 1.85 16.76
CA ALA A 92 -2.33 1.93 15.75
C ALA A 92 -2.86 0.56 15.29
N HIS A 93 -2.18 -0.55 15.62
CA HIS A 93 -2.51 -1.92 15.16
C HIS A 93 -2.55 -2.07 13.64
N LEU A 94 -1.65 -1.39 12.94
CA LEU A 94 -1.54 -1.37 11.48
C LEU A 94 -0.19 -1.95 11.03
N ALA A 95 -0.21 -3.13 10.42
CA ALA A 95 0.99 -3.77 9.86
C ALA A 95 1.31 -3.24 8.46
N LEU A 96 1.89 -2.05 8.37
CA LEU A 96 2.33 -1.44 7.13
C LEU A 96 3.76 -1.87 6.78
N ASN A 97 4.14 -1.65 5.50
CA ASN A 97 5.53 -1.85 5.13
C ASN A 97 6.39 -0.65 5.55
N ASP A 98 7.50 -0.94 6.24
CA ASP A 98 8.53 0.03 6.57
C ASP A 98 9.17 0.57 5.28
N GLY A 99 9.24 1.89 5.13
CA GLY A 99 9.81 2.55 3.96
C GLY A 99 11.27 2.19 3.72
N THR A 100 12.04 1.91 4.78
CA THR A 100 13.46 1.56 4.66
C THR A 100 13.71 0.25 3.91
N THR A 101 12.70 -0.63 3.80
CA THR A 101 12.77 -1.84 2.98
C THR A 101 12.91 -1.53 1.48
N PHE A 102 12.61 -0.29 1.07
CA PHE A 102 12.69 0.18 -0.32
C PHE A 102 13.93 1.06 -0.59
N GLY A 103 14.80 1.22 0.39
CA GLY A 103 16.02 2.00 0.28
C GLY A 103 16.23 3.00 1.42
N LYS A 104 17.41 3.63 1.45
CA LYS A 104 17.78 4.58 2.52
C LYS A 104 16.87 5.81 2.56
N GLU A 105 16.37 6.22 1.42
CA GLU A 105 15.47 7.36 1.23
C GLU A 105 14.08 7.10 1.81
N GLY A 106 13.74 5.84 2.09
CA GLY A 106 12.49 5.44 2.72
C GLY A 106 12.42 5.68 4.23
N LYS A 107 13.47 6.21 4.84
CA LYS A 107 13.48 6.56 6.27
C LYS A 107 12.46 7.66 6.57
N GLY A 108 11.61 7.40 7.56
CA GLY A 108 10.51 8.30 7.93
C GLY A 108 9.24 8.11 7.08
N PHE A 109 9.22 7.07 6.22
CA PHE A 109 8.06 6.73 5.40
C PHE A 109 7.48 5.37 5.77
N MET A 110 6.15 5.24 5.59
CA MET A 110 5.43 3.96 5.68
C MET A 110 4.64 3.75 4.40
N ARG A 111 4.50 2.49 3.92
CA ARG A 111 3.74 2.18 2.71
C ARG A 111 2.42 1.50 3.07
N LEU A 112 1.33 2.16 2.73
CA LEU A 112 -0.04 1.69 2.94
C LEU A 112 -0.63 1.11 1.65
N ASN A 113 -1.30 -0.05 1.76
CA ASN A 113 -2.13 -0.62 0.70
C ASN A 113 -3.57 -0.14 0.89
N ILE A 114 -4.13 0.52 -0.14
CA ILE A 114 -5.49 1.08 -0.12
C ILE A 114 -6.48 0.30 -1.00
N ALA A 115 -6.06 -0.83 -1.57
CA ALA A 115 -6.94 -1.74 -2.33
C ALA A 115 -7.76 -2.62 -1.38
N CYS A 116 -8.55 -1.99 -0.52
CA CYS A 116 -9.41 -2.64 0.45
C CYS A 116 -10.78 -1.95 0.49
N PRO A 117 -11.82 -2.57 1.09
CA PRO A 117 -13.10 -1.91 1.31
C PRO A 117 -12.95 -0.59 2.06
N ARG A 118 -13.71 0.43 1.67
CA ARG A 118 -13.69 1.77 2.27
C ARG A 118 -13.81 1.74 3.80
N ALA A 119 -14.68 0.90 4.33
CA ALA A 119 -14.89 0.79 5.77
C ALA A 119 -13.64 0.31 6.52
N VAL A 120 -12.84 -0.59 5.90
CA VAL A 120 -11.56 -1.06 6.46
C VAL A 120 -10.53 0.06 6.44
N LEU A 121 -10.46 0.81 5.34
CA LEU A 121 -9.55 1.96 5.22
C LEU A 121 -9.89 3.06 6.23
N GLU A 122 -11.17 3.38 6.38
CA GLU A 122 -11.66 4.35 7.35
C GLU A 122 -11.32 3.94 8.79
N GLN A 123 -11.52 2.69 9.13
CA GLN A 123 -11.14 2.16 10.44
C GLN A 123 -9.63 2.28 10.68
N ALA A 124 -8.81 1.90 9.69
CA ALA A 124 -7.36 2.01 9.79
C ALA A 124 -6.90 3.46 10.01
N LEU A 125 -7.48 4.42 9.30
CA LEU A 125 -7.14 5.83 9.46
C LEU A 125 -7.56 6.38 10.82
N LYS A 126 -8.71 5.97 11.36
CA LYS A 126 -9.15 6.33 12.73
C LYS A 126 -8.21 5.76 13.80
N GLN A 127 -7.74 4.52 13.63
CA GLN A 127 -6.76 3.92 14.53
C GLN A 127 -5.44 4.69 14.51
N LEU A 128 -4.99 5.09 13.32
CA LEU A 128 -3.78 5.91 13.16
C LEU A 128 -3.94 7.29 13.80
N GLU A 129 -5.07 7.97 13.57
CA GLU A 129 -5.39 9.25 14.21
C GLU A 129 -5.31 9.15 15.73
N GLN A 130 -5.95 8.14 16.32
CA GLN A 130 -5.94 7.93 17.76
C GLN A 130 -4.53 7.67 18.30
N ALA A 131 -3.72 6.91 17.59
CA ALA A 131 -2.33 6.63 17.99
C ALA A 131 -1.47 7.91 17.92
N VAL A 132 -1.66 8.75 16.90
CA VAL A 132 -0.93 10.03 16.77
C VAL A 132 -1.35 11.05 17.80
N VAL A 133 -2.63 11.10 18.18
CA VAL A 133 -3.12 12.00 19.24
C VAL A 133 -2.52 11.63 20.61
N ASN A 134 -2.18 10.37 20.82
CA ASN A 134 -1.63 9.87 22.10
C ASN A 134 -0.09 9.91 22.16
N LEU A 135 0.60 10.48 21.15
CA LEU A 135 2.05 10.69 21.16
C LEU A 135 2.45 11.77 22.16
#